data_1ccd76a68fbbd6afb463b8957d3c4c46
#
_entry.id   1ccd76a68fbbd6afb463b8957d3c4c46
#
_cell.length_a   1.000
_cell.length_b   1.000
_cell.length_c   1.000
_cell.angle_alpha   90.00
_cell.angle_beta   90.00
_cell.angle_gamma   90.00
#
_symmetry.space_group_name_H-M   'P 1'
#
loop_
_entity.id
_entity.type
_entity.pdbx_description
1 polymer ?
#
loop_
_entity_poly.entity_id
_entity_poly.type
_entity_poly.pdbx_seq_one_letter_code
_entity_poly.pdbx_strand_id
1 'polypeptide(L)'
;MNSIILVEDAYDIKEINDSKHDLKSKIFTLNFISHELLEKENVLHEIGESYVSKEDKLKTFDTAITLRKWYQKHPNLKKLKFKGVNLVDIFDVNELHQFLLESMSKLIIIKRIIEKTKPDKIFVS
;
A
#
# COMPACT_ATOMS: atom_id res chain seq x y z
N MET A 1 -14.67 19.78 -10.41
CA MET A 1 -13.63 18.75 -10.64
C MET A 1 -13.41 17.98 -9.35
N ASN A 2 -13.50 16.67 -9.40
CA ASN A 2 -13.30 15.81 -8.23
C ASN A 2 -11.83 15.36 -8.18
N SER A 3 -11.02 15.97 -7.34
CA SER A 3 -9.61 15.61 -7.17
C SER A 3 -9.34 15.04 -5.79
N ILE A 4 -8.38 14.15 -5.71
CA ILE A 4 -7.94 13.54 -4.46
C ILE A 4 -6.43 13.66 -4.31
N ILE A 5 -5.95 13.68 -3.07
CA ILE A 5 -4.54 13.64 -2.71
C ILE A 5 -4.31 12.37 -1.91
N LEU A 6 -3.42 11.51 -2.40
CA LEU A 6 -2.98 10.30 -1.71
C LEU A 6 -1.66 10.61 -0.98
N VAL A 7 -1.62 10.40 0.31
CA VAL A 7 -0.46 10.72 1.15
C VAL A 7 0.14 9.45 1.72
N GLU A 8 1.35 9.15 1.32
CA GLU A 8 2.19 8.10 1.90
C GLU A 8 3.22 8.69 2.86
N ASP A 9 3.85 9.79 2.44
CA ASP A 9 4.85 10.51 3.21
C ASP A 9 4.39 11.95 3.42
N ALA A 10 4.19 12.35 4.65
CA ALA A 10 3.73 13.69 5.00
C ALA A 10 4.92 14.61 5.38
N TYR A 11 5.94 14.68 4.52
CA TYR A 11 7.14 15.49 4.77
C TYR A 11 6.87 17.00 4.71
N ASP A 12 6.00 17.43 3.82
CA ASP A 12 5.59 18.82 3.72
C ASP A 12 4.09 18.98 3.91
N ILE A 13 3.68 18.97 5.17
CA ILE A 13 2.27 19.10 5.57
C ILE A 13 1.68 20.42 5.12
N LYS A 14 2.48 21.48 5.08
CA LYS A 14 2.01 22.79 4.64
C LYS A 14 1.66 22.76 3.15
N GLU A 15 2.53 22.19 2.33
CA GLU A 15 2.27 22.03 0.89
C GLU A 15 1.03 21.17 0.63
N ILE A 16 0.86 20.08 1.39
CA ILE A 16 -0.32 19.22 1.30
C ILE A 16 -1.59 19.99 1.64
N ASN A 17 -1.57 20.79 2.71
CA ASN A 17 -2.72 21.57 3.15
C ASN A 17 -3.06 22.70 2.16
N ASP A 18 -2.06 23.38 1.65
CA ASP A 18 -2.23 24.43 0.64
C ASP A 18 -2.80 23.83 -0.65
N SER A 19 -2.26 22.72 -1.11
CA SER A 19 -2.77 21.97 -2.27
C SER A 19 -4.24 21.53 -2.10
N LYS A 20 -4.62 21.13 -0.90
CA LYS A 20 -6.01 20.78 -0.57
C LYS A 20 -6.95 21.98 -0.78
N HIS A 21 -6.56 23.15 -0.27
CA HIS A 21 -7.37 24.35 -0.38
C HIS A 21 -7.48 24.84 -1.82
N ASP A 22 -6.36 24.89 -2.52
CA ASP A 22 -6.28 25.36 -3.91
C ASP A 22 -7.08 24.46 -4.88
N LEU A 23 -7.01 23.15 -4.67
CA LEU A 23 -7.62 22.17 -5.56
C LEU A 23 -9.00 21.69 -5.09
N LYS A 24 -9.45 22.11 -3.91
CA LYS A 24 -10.66 21.58 -3.25
C LYS A 24 -10.65 20.04 -3.19
N SER A 25 -9.46 19.47 -2.98
CA SER A 25 -9.23 18.04 -2.97
C SER A 25 -9.49 17.41 -1.62
N LYS A 26 -9.90 16.15 -1.62
CA LYS A 26 -9.92 15.32 -0.40
C LYS A 26 -8.58 14.64 -0.24
N ILE A 27 -8.10 14.57 1.00
CA ILE A 27 -6.85 13.89 1.37
C ILE A 27 -7.16 12.51 1.92
N PHE A 28 -6.42 11.51 1.45
CA PHE A 28 -6.47 10.12 1.94
C PHE A 28 -5.07 9.69 2.35
N THR A 29 -4.94 9.15 3.55
CA THR A 29 -3.68 8.57 4.02
C THR A 29 -3.58 7.11 3.61
N LEU A 30 -2.38 6.67 3.22
CA LEU A 30 -2.10 5.30 2.81
C LEU A 30 -1.45 4.46 3.91
N ASN A 31 -1.00 5.11 4.99
CA ASN A 31 -0.39 4.45 6.14
C ASN A 31 -0.68 5.17 7.45
N PHE A 32 -0.37 4.51 8.55
CA PHE A 32 -0.63 5.03 9.89
C PHE A 32 0.22 6.25 10.23
N ILE A 33 1.48 6.28 9.80
CA ILE A 33 2.41 7.38 10.08
C ILE A 33 1.89 8.69 9.48
N SER A 34 1.46 8.66 8.22
CA SER A 34 0.86 9.83 7.56
C SER A 34 -0.41 10.30 8.26
N HIS A 35 -1.23 9.36 8.72
CA HIS A 35 -2.43 9.69 9.50
C HIS A 35 -2.06 10.44 10.80
N GLU A 36 -1.11 9.93 11.58
CA GLU A 36 -0.68 10.58 12.82
C GLU A 36 -0.12 11.99 12.59
N LEU A 37 0.69 12.16 11.55
CA LEU A 37 1.29 13.45 11.22
C LEU A 37 0.23 14.47 10.83
N LEU A 38 -0.70 14.12 9.96
CA LEU A 38 -1.79 15.01 9.56
C LEU A 38 -2.74 15.31 10.73
N GLU A 39 -2.98 14.37 11.62
CA GLU A 39 -3.78 14.56 12.83
C GLU A 39 -3.14 15.58 13.77
N LYS A 40 -1.83 15.49 14.01
CA LYS A 40 -1.07 16.45 14.84
C LYS A 40 -1.15 17.88 14.32
N GLU A 41 -1.16 18.05 13.02
CA GLU A 41 -1.21 19.34 12.35
C GLU A 41 -2.66 19.82 12.07
N ASN A 42 -3.65 19.09 12.56
CA ASN A 42 -5.08 19.38 12.37
C ASN A 42 -5.49 19.49 10.89
N VAL A 43 -4.87 18.73 10.02
CA VAL A 43 -5.23 18.64 8.60
C VAL A 43 -6.34 17.62 8.40
N LEU A 44 -7.49 18.08 7.91
CA LEU A 44 -8.64 17.20 7.66
C LEU A 44 -8.33 16.21 6.55
N HIS A 45 -8.43 14.94 6.86
CA HIS A 45 -8.15 13.83 5.93
C HIS A 45 -9.01 12.61 6.26
N GLU A 46 -9.02 11.65 5.36
CA GLU A 46 -9.64 10.35 5.57
C GLU A 46 -8.58 9.25 5.62
N ILE A 47 -8.81 8.23 6.42
CA ILE A 47 -7.95 7.06 6.52
C ILE A 47 -8.26 6.12 5.36
N GLY A 48 -7.29 5.91 4.45
CA GLY A 48 -7.47 5.08 3.28
C GLY A 48 -7.79 3.61 3.61
N GLU A 49 -7.22 3.07 4.68
CA GLU A 49 -7.51 1.70 5.14
C GLU A 49 -8.99 1.46 5.46
N SER A 50 -9.73 2.49 5.82
CA SER A 50 -11.17 2.36 6.11
C SER A 50 -12.00 1.95 4.89
N TYR A 51 -11.45 2.08 3.68
CA TYR A 51 -12.08 1.67 2.42
C TYR A 51 -11.89 0.20 2.09
N VAL A 52 -11.02 -0.50 2.81
CA VAL A 52 -10.68 -1.90 2.57
C VAL A 52 -11.46 -2.80 3.52
N SER A 53 -12.14 -3.80 2.96
CA SER A 53 -12.88 -4.78 3.74
C SER A 53 -11.96 -5.83 4.37
N LYS A 54 -12.47 -6.58 5.34
CA LYS A 54 -11.77 -7.74 5.90
C LYS A 54 -11.48 -8.79 4.82
N GLU A 55 -12.40 -9.00 3.91
CA GLU A 55 -12.24 -9.92 2.78
C GLU A 55 -11.10 -9.47 1.85
N ASP A 56 -11.02 -8.19 1.53
CA ASP A 56 -9.91 -7.62 0.75
C ASP A 56 -8.56 -7.87 1.42
N LYS A 57 -8.46 -7.69 2.74
CA LYS A 57 -7.23 -7.93 3.52
C LYS A 57 -6.81 -9.39 3.47
N LEU A 58 -7.73 -10.32 3.65
CA LEU A 58 -7.45 -11.76 3.55
C LEU A 58 -6.99 -12.16 2.15
N LYS A 59 -7.65 -11.67 1.12
CA LYS A 59 -7.28 -11.94 -0.28
C LYS A 59 -5.89 -11.36 -0.62
N THR A 60 -5.57 -10.18 -0.13
CA THR A 60 -4.25 -9.57 -0.28
C THR A 60 -3.17 -10.41 0.38
N PHE A 61 -3.41 -10.89 1.59
CA PHE A 61 -2.50 -11.76 2.31
C PHE A 61 -2.26 -13.09 1.58
N ASP A 62 -3.32 -13.74 1.13
CA ASP A 62 -3.21 -15.01 0.36
C ASP A 62 -2.46 -14.83 -0.96
N THR A 63 -2.68 -13.72 -1.65
CA THR A 63 -1.97 -13.41 -2.89
C THR A 63 -0.49 -13.15 -2.62
N ALA A 64 -0.14 -12.43 -1.56
CA ALA A 64 1.25 -12.20 -1.17
C ALA A 64 1.98 -13.51 -0.85
N ILE A 65 1.34 -14.44 -0.13
CA ILE A 65 1.89 -15.78 0.14
C ILE A 65 2.12 -16.55 -1.15
N THR A 66 1.18 -16.52 -2.08
CA THR A 66 1.28 -17.21 -3.37
C THR A 66 2.42 -16.64 -4.21
N LEU A 67 2.55 -15.33 -4.28
CA LEU A 67 3.63 -14.68 -5.04
C LEU A 67 5.01 -14.92 -4.42
N ARG A 68 5.10 -14.97 -3.10
CA ARG A 68 6.36 -15.30 -2.41
C ARG A 68 6.95 -16.63 -2.86
N LYS A 69 6.11 -17.57 -3.22
CA LYS A 69 6.51 -18.93 -3.65
C LYS A 69 6.72 -19.04 -5.16
N TRP A 70 6.93 -17.94 -5.86
CA TRP A 70 7.11 -17.89 -7.32
C TRP A 70 8.20 -18.83 -7.85
N TYR A 71 9.30 -18.97 -7.10
CA TYR A 71 10.43 -19.84 -7.48
C TYR A 71 10.06 -21.33 -7.51
N GLN A 72 9.02 -21.74 -6.80
CA GLN A 72 8.58 -23.14 -6.80
C GLN A 72 8.06 -23.60 -8.17
N LYS A 73 7.70 -22.66 -9.05
CA LYS A 73 7.30 -22.91 -10.43
C LYS A 73 8.49 -23.06 -11.39
N HIS A 74 9.70 -22.73 -10.93
CA HIS A 74 10.91 -22.82 -11.73
C HIS A 74 11.70 -24.07 -11.36
N PRO A 75 11.81 -25.08 -12.30
CA PRO A 75 12.44 -26.36 -12.00
C PRO A 75 13.89 -26.25 -11.51
N ASN A 76 14.65 -25.31 -12.06
CA ASN A 76 16.06 -25.10 -11.71
C ASN A 76 16.24 -24.48 -10.31
N LEU A 77 15.39 -23.53 -9.94
CA LEU A 77 15.43 -22.90 -8.62
C LEU A 77 14.94 -23.84 -7.52
N LYS A 78 13.98 -24.71 -7.85
CA LYS A 78 13.47 -25.74 -6.93
C LYS A 78 14.54 -26.78 -6.56
N LYS A 79 15.56 -26.95 -7.38
CA LYS A 79 16.67 -27.90 -7.17
C LYS A 79 17.84 -27.32 -6.37
N LEU A 80 17.83 -26.03 -6.06
CA LEU A 80 18.88 -25.39 -5.25
C LEU A 80 18.73 -25.77 -3.78
N LYS A 81 19.22 -26.97 -3.45
CA LYS A 81 19.19 -27.50 -2.08
C LYS A 81 20.59 -27.67 -1.53
N PHE A 82 20.76 -27.30 -0.26
CA PHE A 82 21.93 -27.62 0.53
C PHE A 82 21.49 -28.31 1.80
N LYS A 83 22.01 -29.52 2.02
CA LYS A 83 21.62 -30.38 3.17
C LYS A 83 20.10 -30.50 3.35
N GLY A 84 19.37 -30.69 2.25
CA GLY A 84 17.92 -30.87 2.26
C GLY A 84 17.09 -29.58 2.38
N VAL A 85 17.74 -28.41 2.52
CA VAL A 85 17.06 -27.12 2.62
C VAL A 85 17.17 -26.38 1.31
N ASN A 86 16.05 -25.84 0.80
CA ASN A 86 16.06 -25.00 -0.38
C ASN A 86 16.67 -23.63 -0.06
N LEU A 87 17.73 -23.26 -0.79
CA LEU A 87 18.47 -22.03 -0.53
C LEU A 87 17.62 -20.77 -0.80
N VAL A 88 16.67 -20.84 -1.73
CA VAL A 88 15.78 -19.70 -2.00
C VAL A 88 14.82 -19.45 -0.83
N ASP A 89 14.40 -20.50 -0.13
CA ASP A 89 13.58 -20.36 1.08
C ASP A 89 14.31 -19.58 2.19
N ILE A 90 15.63 -19.72 2.29
CA ILE A 90 16.44 -19.01 3.28
C ILE A 90 16.58 -17.52 2.94
N PHE A 91 16.80 -17.20 1.67
CA PHE A 91 17.00 -15.83 1.21
C PHE A 91 15.74 -14.98 1.27
N ASP A 92 14.58 -15.60 1.19
CA ASP A 92 13.37 -14.91 0.79
C ASP A 92 12.26 -14.85 1.85
N VAL A 93 12.47 -15.44 3.01
CA VAL A 93 11.36 -15.73 3.92
C VAL A 93 10.68 -14.47 4.50
N ASN A 94 11.41 -13.38 4.72
CA ASN A 94 10.85 -12.21 5.40
C ASN A 94 10.77 -10.96 4.52
N GLU A 95 11.82 -10.61 3.81
CA GLU A 95 11.91 -9.32 3.11
C GLU A 95 10.98 -9.22 1.91
N LEU A 96 10.97 -10.22 1.02
CA LEU A 96 10.08 -10.22 -0.14
C LEU A 96 8.60 -10.32 0.31
N HIS A 97 8.30 -11.13 1.31
CA HIS A 97 6.93 -11.24 1.83
C HIS A 97 6.44 -9.91 2.39
N GLN A 98 7.24 -9.23 3.19
CA GLN A 98 6.90 -7.91 3.73
C GLN A 98 6.71 -6.88 2.61
N PHE A 99 7.64 -6.83 1.67
CA PHE A 99 7.54 -5.95 0.51
C PHE A 99 6.27 -6.19 -0.29
N LEU A 100 5.95 -7.45 -0.60
CA LEU A 100 4.73 -7.81 -1.32
C LEU A 100 3.47 -7.45 -0.54
N LEU A 101 3.45 -7.74 0.76
CA LEU A 101 2.29 -7.47 1.60
C LEU A 101 2.02 -5.96 1.71
N GLU A 102 3.05 -5.16 1.96
CA GLU A 102 2.94 -3.70 2.04
C GLU A 102 2.51 -3.09 0.71
N SER A 103 3.16 -3.49 -0.39
CA SER A 103 2.86 -2.97 -1.72
C SER A 103 1.44 -3.32 -2.17
N MET A 104 1.01 -4.55 -1.95
CA MET A 104 -0.33 -5.00 -2.32
C MET A 104 -1.41 -4.39 -1.43
N SER A 105 -1.12 -4.18 -0.14
CA SER A 105 -2.03 -3.49 0.78
C SER A 105 -2.27 -2.04 0.34
N LYS A 106 -1.22 -1.33 -0.07
CA LYS A 106 -1.35 0.02 -0.63
C LYS A 106 -2.15 0.02 -1.94
N LEU A 107 -1.88 -0.91 -2.83
CA LEU A 107 -2.61 -1.01 -4.10
C LEU A 107 -4.10 -1.26 -3.91
N ILE A 108 -4.49 -2.12 -2.98
CA ILE A 108 -5.92 -2.36 -2.73
C ILE A 108 -6.60 -1.14 -2.10
N ILE A 109 -5.92 -0.42 -1.19
CA ILE A 109 -6.41 0.84 -0.62
C ILE A 109 -6.66 1.86 -1.73
N ILE A 110 -5.68 2.09 -2.58
CA ILE A 110 -5.78 3.04 -3.71
C ILE A 110 -6.92 2.64 -4.65
N LYS A 111 -7.00 1.36 -5.00
CA LYS A 111 -8.07 0.83 -5.85
C LYS A 111 -9.45 1.13 -5.28
N ARG A 112 -9.67 0.84 -3.99
CA ARG A 112 -10.97 1.06 -3.34
C ARG A 112 -11.32 2.53 -3.22
N ILE A 113 -10.34 3.40 -2.93
CA ILE A 113 -10.54 4.85 -2.93
C ILE A 113 -11.00 5.33 -4.32
N ILE A 114 -10.31 4.91 -5.38
CA ILE A 114 -10.63 5.30 -6.76
C ILE A 114 -12.02 4.81 -7.17
N GLU A 115 -12.35 3.56 -6.87
CA GLU A 115 -13.66 2.98 -7.19
C GLU A 115 -14.80 3.75 -6.52
N LYS A 116 -14.60 4.18 -5.27
CA LYS A 116 -15.62 4.88 -4.48
C LYS A 116 -15.72 6.37 -4.81
N THR A 117 -14.60 7.04 -4.99
CA THR A 117 -14.55 8.49 -5.21
C THR A 117 -14.64 8.90 -6.67
N LYS A 118 -14.25 8.01 -7.60
CA LYS A 118 -14.18 8.26 -9.04
C LYS A 118 -13.57 9.62 -9.36
N PRO A 119 -12.30 9.85 -8.98
CA PRO A 119 -11.67 11.14 -9.12
C PRO A 119 -11.32 11.44 -10.59
N ASP A 120 -11.39 12.73 -10.95
CA ASP A 120 -10.91 13.21 -12.25
C ASP A 120 -9.39 13.39 -12.24
N LYS A 121 -8.82 13.69 -11.07
CA LYS A 121 -7.37 13.86 -10.88
C LYS A 121 -6.91 13.25 -9.56
N ILE A 122 -5.72 12.69 -9.60
CA ILE A 122 -5.05 12.10 -8.43
C ILE A 122 -3.68 12.76 -8.28
N PHE A 123 -3.43 13.30 -7.10
CA PHE A 123 -2.13 13.81 -6.70
C PHE A 123 -1.54 12.85 -5.66
N VAL A 124 -0.24 12.66 -5.69
CA VAL A 124 0.50 11.78 -4.78
C VAL A 124 1.57 12.58 -4.07
N SER A 125 1.62 12.42 -2.79
CA SER A 125 2.66 13.02 -1.93
C SER A 125 3.44 11.93 -1.21
#